data_cc79b357e3aa5aca9eda90af4756541c
#
_entry.id   cc79b357e3aa5aca9eda90af4756541c
#
_cell.length_a   1.000
_cell.length_b   1.000
_cell.length_c   1.000
_cell.angle_alpha   90.00
_cell.angle_beta   90.00
_cell.angle_gamma   90.00
#
_symmetry.space_group_name_H-M   'P 1'
#
loop_
_entity.id
_entity.type
_entity.pdbx_description
1 polymer ?
#
loop_
_entity_poly.entity_id
_entity_poly.type
_entity_poly.pdbx_seq_one_letter_code
_entity_poly.pdbx_strand_id
1 'polypeptide(L)'
;MEQNWTNPYKNISLTPYRLIAAGGGHSKAVLPDGTLMGASDLKRQLKYPQLFAWNAERKELDNWNKYLQENPGCGIDLVVDSGAYSAWSRGKLFDVDEYIDYLNADKLIDTCFWAAEADVIPGSYGVDPTEEERLAAPQKSWENYLHMIERVRFPKKIVPIFHMGEDYKHLIRMLTYQFKDGDFIPYIGISPRNDMPVVEKVKWYDRTWKVIYDTCKKVGREIPLTHNFGCTTVNIMEQYPSCSSDSTRWLKYAAFGLILVVVNSRTKSINVSNRDLLNPNHINNQPLSVRQAIDDVCAKFGHGLTLQKIVEDDKGDYRALFNLFSLNEWRKDFKYAGTPEFKEDLW
;
A
#
# COMPACT_ATOMS: atom_id res chain seq x y z
N MET A 1 17.65 -21.95 -13.51
CA MET A 1 17.92 -21.14 -12.29
C MET A 1 17.43 -21.93 -11.09
N GLU A 2 18.23 -22.07 -10.04
CA GLU A 2 17.82 -22.77 -8.83
C GLU A 2 16.84 -21.89 -8.04
N GLN A 3 15.70 -22.45 -7.63
CA GLN A 3 14.67 -21.74 -6.88
C GLN A 3 14.92 -21.87 -5.38
N ASN A 4 14.74 -20.76 -4.66
CA ASN A 4 14.80 -20.72 -3.20
C ASN A 4 13.37 -20.74 -2.62
N TRP A 5 13.02 -21.83 -1.92
CA TRP A 5 11.70 -22.06 -1.31
C TRP A 5 11.62 -21.66 0.16
N THR A 6 12.65 -21.06 0.71
CA THR A 6 12.59 -20.56 2.10
C THR A 6 11.46 -19.55 2.28
N ASN A 7 10.66 -19.70 3.34
CA ASN A 7 9.67 -18.69 3.71
C ASN A 7 10.38 -17.43 4.24
N PRO A 8 10.37 -16.30 3.50
CA PRO A 8 11.10 -15.10 3.89
C PRO A 8 10.45 -14.32 5.04
N TYR A 9 9.23 -14.70 5.44
CA TYR A 9 8.41 -13.97 6.42
C TYR A 9 8.32 -14.65 7.79
N LYS A 10 8.99 -15.77 7.99
CA LYS A 10 8.90 -16.60 9.19
C LYS A 10 9.33 -15.81 10.39
N ASN A 11 9.30 -14.95 10.92
CA ASN A 11 9.65 -14.17 12.11
C ASN A 11 9.54 -12.65 11.87
N ILE A 12 8.69 -12.27 10.92
CA ILE A 12 8.55 -10.86 10.62
C ILE A 12 7.76 -10.15 11.72
N SER A 13 8.25 -9.00 12.16
CA SER A 13 7.50 -8.14 13.05
C SER A 13 6.38 -7.42 12.31
N LEU A 14 5.18 -7.37 12.87
CA LEU A 14 4.07 -6.56 12.37
C LEU A 14 4.17 -5.09 12.80
N THR A 15 5.12 -4.76 13.69
CA THR A 15 5.34 -3.40 14.18
C THR A 15 6.77 -2.94 13.89
N PRO A 16 7.01 -1.69 13.47
CA PRO A 16 6.00 -0.70 13.10
C PRO A 16 5.20 -1.11 11.86
N TYR A 17 3.97 -0.62 11.76
CA TYR A 17 3.11 -0.93 10.59
C TYR A 17 3.77 -0.49 9.28
N ARG A 18 3.70 -1.36 8.26
CA ARG A 18 4.29 -1.07 6.94
C ARG A 18 3.35 -0.22 6.09
N LEU A 19 3.21 1.03 6.47
CA LEU A 19 2.51 2.02 5.65
C LEU A 19 3.44 2.46 4.52
N ILE A 20 3.03 2.21 3.28
CA ILE A 20 3.79 2.55 2.09
C ILE A 20 3.21 3.82 1.48
N ALA A 21 3.99 4.90 1.48
CA ALA A 21 3.63 6.14 0.83
C ALA A 21 4.03 6.09 -0.66
N ALA A 22 3.15 5.52 -1.48
CA ALA A 22 3.41 5.33 -2.91
C ALA A 22 3.51 6.66 -3.68
N GLY A 23 4.33 6.71 -4.73
CA GLY A 23 4.51 7.87 -5.60
C GLY A 23 5.28 9.05 -4.99
N GLY A 24 5.35 10.15 -5.73
CA GLY A 24 5.78 11.45 -5.22
C GLY A 24 7.29 11.71 -5.11
N GLY A 25 8.13 10.96 -5.84
CA GLY A 25 9.58 11.15 -5.80
C GLY A 25 10.09 12.54 -6.20
N HIS A 26 9.25 13.35 -6.84
CA HIS A 26 9.63 14.68 -7.35
C HIS A 26 9.27 15.85 -6.43
N SER A 27 8.44 15.66 -5.38
CA SER A 27 8.09 16.74 -4.44
C SER A 27 9.30 17.18 -3.64
N LYS A 28 9.64 18.48 -3.71
CA LYS A 28 10.77 19.09 -3.00
C LYS A 28 10.37 20.45 -2.49
N ALA A 29 10.77 20.78 -1.28
CA ALA A 29 10.59 22.09 -0.67
C ALA A 29 11.90 22.64 -0.08
N VAL A 30 12.06 23.96 -0.13
CA VAL A 30 13.02 24.65 0.74
C VAL A 30 12.27 25.00 2.01
N LEU A 31 12.61 24.31 3.09
CA LEU A 31 11.98 24.50 4.40
C LEU A 31 12.31 25.87 4.99
N PRO A 32 11.54 26.36 5.98
CA PRO A 32 11.74 27.70 6.55
C PRO A 32 13.14 27.95 7.13
N ASP A 33 13.85 26.91 7.55
CA ASP A 33 15.24 26.99 8.02
C ASP A 33 16.30 26.97 6.90
N GLY A 34 15.87 26.96 5.63
CA GLY A 34 16.73 26.89 4.45
C GLY A 34 17.09 25.48 3.98
N THR A 35 16.68 24.44 4.70
CA THR A 35 16.94 23.05 4.31
C THR A 35 16.16 22.68 3.04
N LEU A 36 16.83 22.20 2.00
CA LEU A 36 16.18 21.58 0.85
C LEU A 36 15.81 20.13 1.21
N MET A 37 14.54 19.80 1.25
CA MET A 37 14.04 18.48 1.56
C MET A 37 13.15 17.93 0.45
N GLY A 38 13.47 16.75 -0.05
CA GLY A 38 12.64 16.00 -0.97
C GLY A 38 11.80 14.93 -0.26
N ALA A 39 10.66 14.57 -0.84
CA ALA A 39 9.84 13.48 -0.31
C ALA A 39 10.63 12.15 -0.25
N SER A 40 11.49 11.87 -1.24
CA SER A 40 12.35 10.69 -1.23
C SER A 40 13.36 10.72 -0.09
N ASP A 41 13.93 11.88 0.22
CA ASP A 41 14.88 12.03 1.32
C ASP A 41 14.19 11.83 2.67
N LEU A 42 13.01 12.44 2.84
CA LEU A 42 12.20 12.26 4.03
C LEU A 42 11.78 10.79 4.21
N LYS A 43 11.36 10.10 3.14
CA LYS A 43 11.04 8.66 3.18
C LYS A 43 12.23 7.82 3.65
N ARG A 44 13.46 8.12 3.18
CA ARG A 44 14.67 7.43 3.64
C ARG A 44 14.95 7.68 5.13
N GLN A 45 14.90 8.95 5.56
CA GLN A 45 15.12 9.33 6.96
C GLN A 45 14.13 8.66 7.90
N LEU A 46 12.87 8.57 7.50
CA LEU A 46 11.79 7.96 8.26
C LEU A 46 11.71 6.42 8.08
N LYS A 47 12.58 5.83 7.28
CA LYS A 47 12.58 4.39 6.95
C LYS A 47 11.21 3.91 6.46
N TYR A 48 10.59 4.67 5.56
CA TYR A 48 9.38 4.24 4.89
C TYR A 48 9.66 3.07 3.96
N PRO A 49 8.81 2.02 3.96
CA PRO A 49 8.83 1.05 2.88
C PRO A 49 8.57 1.74 1.54
N GLN A 50 9.23 1.27 0.49
CA GLN A 50 9.12 1.84 -0.85
C GLN A 50 8.32 0.90 -1.74
N LEU A 51 7.44 1.47 -2.58
CA LEU A 51 6.69 0.74 -3.61
C LEU A 51 6.88 1.45 -4.94
N PHE A 52 7.26 0.68 -5.95
CA PHE A 52 7.37 1.15 -7.33
C PHE A 52 6.72 0.18 -8.29
N ALA A 53 6.00 0.73 -9.26
CA ALA A 53 5.40 -0.03 -10.35
C ALA A 53 6.44 -0.32 -11.44
N TRP A 54 6.72 -1.61 -11.68
CA TRP A 54 7.73 -2.05 -12.64
C TRP A 54 7.63 -1.40 -14.02
N ASN A 55 6.45 -1.38 -14.60
CA ASN A 55 6.29 -0.87 -15.96
C ASN A 55 6.24 0.66 -16.08
N ALA A 56 6.15 1.38 -14.97
CA ALA A 56 6.01 2.84 -14.93
C ALA A 56 7.18 3.55 -14.25
N GLU A 57 7.88 2.90 -13.32
CA GLU A 57 8.85 3.52 -12.43
C GLU A 57 10.17 2.71 -12.37
N ARG A 58 10.58 2.08 -13.48
CA ARG A 58 11.78 1.21 -13.55
C ARG A 58 13.04 1.87 -13.03
N LYS A 59 13.30 3.12 -13.41
CA LYS A 59 14.50 3.84 -12.99
C LYS A 59 14.58 4.04 -11.48
N GLU A 60 13.47 4.38 -10.86
CA GLU A 60 13.37 4.53 -9.40
C GLU A 60 13.55 3.17 -8.71
N LEU A 61 12.96 2.13 -9.27
CA LEU A 61 13.08 0.76 -8.79
C LEU A 61 14.53 0.27 -8.85
N ASP A 62 15.23 0.48 -9.97
CA ASP A 62 16.64 0.13 -10.13
C ASP A 62 17.53 0.89 -9.12
N ASN A 63 17.30 2.19 -8.95
CA ASN A 63 18.03 3.01 -8.00
C ASN A 63 17.83 2.52 -6.55
N TRP A 64 16.62 2.14 -6.19
CA TRP A 64 16.33 1.63 -4.85
C TRP A 64 16.88 0.22 -4.66
N ASN A 65 16.79 -0.65 -5.65
CA ASN A 65 17.39 -1.98 -5.60
C ASN A 65 18.90 -1.87 -5.35
N LYS A 66 19.60 -1.03 -6.11
CA LYS A 66 21.02 -0.74 -5.92
C LYS A 66 21.31 -0.20 -4.52
N TYR A 67 20.54 0.81 -4.08
CA TYR A 67 20.71 1.39 -2.75
C TYR A 67 20.60 0.34 -1.63
N LEU A 68 19.63 -0.57 -1.70
CA LEU A 68 19.43 -1.60 -0.68
C LEU A 68 20.54 -2.66 -0.70
N GLN A 69 21.08 -2.99 -1.88
CA GLN A 69 22.23 -3.89 -2.00
C GLN A 69 23.51 -3.26 -1.40
N GLU A 70 23.69 -1.95 -1.57
CA GLU A 70 24.82 -1.21 -1.00
C GLU A 70 24.66 -0.91 0.50
N ASN A 71 23.41 -0.94 1.02
CA ASN A 71 23.08 -0.64 2.42
C ASN A 71 22.27 -1.77 3.08
N PRO A 72 22.81 -2.99 3.17
CA PRO A 72 22.10 -4.10 3.78
C PRO A 72 21.77 -3.80 5.25
N GLY A 73 20.53 -4.07 5.66
CA GLY A 73 20.08 -3.82 7.02
C GLY A 73 19.67 -2.36 7.32
N CYS A 74 19.53 -1.49 6.32
CA CYS A 74 19.03 -0.11 6.51
C CYS A 74 17.60 -0.04 7.10
N GLY A 75 16.86 -1.16 7.08
CA GLY A 75 15.51 -1.26 7.66
C GLY A 75 14.42 -0.64 6.77
N ILE A 76 14.67 -0.57 5.46
CA ILE A 76 13.70 -0.11 4.45
C ILE A 76 13.32 -1.31 3.60
N ASP A 77 12.02 -1.64 3.57
CA ASP A 77 11.49 -2.67 2.70
C ASP A 77 11.22 -2.10 1.30
N LEU A 78 11.58 -2.84 0.26
CA LEU A 78 11.25 -2.55 -1.14
C LEU A 78 10.15 -3.48 -1.61
N VAL A 79 9.09 -2.91 -2.14
CA VAL A 79 7.95 -3.62 -2.70
C VAL A 79 7.87 -3.32 -4.19
N VAL A 80 7.67 -4.36 -4.98
CA VAL A 80 7.53 -4.25 -6.43
C VAL A 80 6.07 -4.48 -6.82
N ASP A 81 5.40 -3.43 -7.29
CA ASP A 81 4.10 -3.55 -7.94
C ASP A 81 4.32 -3.93 -9.41
N SER A 82 3.50 -4.83 -9.94
CA SER A 82 3.55 -5.21 -11.36
C SER A 82 3.32 -4.01 -12.28
N GLY A 83 2.47 -3.07 -11.86
CA GLY A 83 2.00 -1.95 -12.66
C GLY A 83 1.00 -2.36 -13.75
N ALA A 84 0.36 -3.52 -13.62
CA ALA A 84 -0.66 -3.99 -14.55
C ALA A 84 -1.78 -2.95 -14.73
N TYR A 85 -2.24 -2.30 -13.65
CA TYR A 85 -3.19 -1.20 -13.73
C TYR A 85 -2.67 -0.03 -14.58
N SER A 86 -1.40 0.32 -14.45
CA SER A 86 -0.77 1.39 -15.24
C SER A 86 -0.65 1.04 -16.70
N ALA A 87 -0.40 -0.22 -17.06
CA ALA A 87 -0.39 -0.70 -18.42
C ALA A 87 -1.81 -0.68 -19.01
N TRP A 88 -2.77 -1.28 -18.32
CA TRP A 88 -4.18 -1.33 -18.71
C TRP A 88 -4.77 0.07 -18.92
N SER A 89 -4.55 1.01 -17.99
CA SER A 89 -5.06 2.38 -18.11
C SER A 89 -4.48 3.18 -19.27
N ARG A 90 -3.36 2.75 -19.84
CA ARG A 90 -2.71 3.33 -21.01
C ARG A 90 -2.95 2.53 -22.29
N GLY A 91 -3.78 1.48 -22.22
CA GLY A 91 -4.02 0.57 -23.35
C GLY A 91 -2.78 -0.19 -23.80
N LYS A 92 -1.81 -0.42 -22.91
CA LYS A 92 -0.59 -1.17 -23.20
C LYS A 92 -0.76 -2.63 -22.79
N LEU A 93 -0.19 -3.53 -23.59
CA LEU A 93 -0.06 -4.93 -23.20
C LEU A 93 0.94 -5.05 -22.05
N PHE A 94 0.65 -5.96 -21.13
CA PHE A 94 1.55 -6.34 -20.05
C PHE A 94 2.23 -7.65 -20.43
N ASP A 95 3.56 -7.64 -20.46
CA ASP A 95 4.37 -8.84 -20.73
C ASP A 95 4.80 -9.48 -19.40
N VAL A 96 4.22 -10.63 -19.08
CA VAL A 96 4.50 -11.35 -17.83
C VAL A 96 5.91 -11.94 -17.83
N ASP A 97 6.40 -12.39 -18.98
CA ASP A 97 7.73 -12.97 -19.10
C ASP A 97 8.82 -11.91 -18.94
N GLU A 98 8.63 -10.72 -19.53
CA GLU A 98 9.54 -9.59 -19.31
C GLU A 98 9.57 -9.18 -17.83
N TYR A 99 8.42 -9.21 -17.15
CA TYR A 99 8.35 -8.91 -15.73
C TYR A 99 9.10 -9.95 -14.88
N ILE A 100 8.92 -11.23 -15.17
CA ILE A 100 9.64 -12.34 -14.52
C ILE A 100 11.15 -12.18 -14.69
N ASP A 101 11.60 -11.94 -15.91
CA ASP A 101 13.01 -11.78 -16.22
C ASP A 101 13.61 -10.59 -15.48
N TYR A 102 12.87 -9.49 -15.39
CA TYR A 102 13.27 -8.31 -14.63
C TYR A 102 13.35 -8.57 -13.12
N LEU A 103 12.40 -9.29 -12.52
CA LEU A 103 12.44 -9.68 -11.12
C LEU A 103 13.66 -10.55 -10.79
N ASN A 104 14.07 -11.42 -11.71
CA ASN A 104 15.24 -12.26 -11.55
C ASN A 104 16.56 -11.53 -11.83
N ALA A 105 16.52 -10.40 -12.59
CA ALA A 105 17.69 -9.61 -12.90
C ALA A 105 18.21 -8.86 -11.66
N ASP A 106 19.49 -8.56 -11.64
CA ASP A 106 20.17 -7.73 -10.64
C ASP A 106 19.78 -8.01 -9.18
N LYS A 107 19.42 -9.27 -8.88
CA LYS A 107 18.98 -9.73 -7.56
C LYS A 107 17.77 -8.97 -7.01
N LEU A 108 16.90 -8.42 -7.85
CA LEU A 108 15.75 -7.65 -7.38
C LEU A 108 14.82 -8.49 -6.51
N ILE A 109 14.46 -9.70 -6.96
CA ILE A 109 13.60 -10.59 -6.16
C ILE A 109 14.26 -11.07 -4.86
N ASP A 110 15.60 -11.07 -4.77
CA ASP A 110 16.33 -11.36 -3.53
C ASP A 110 16.20 -10.20 -2.54
N THR A 111 16.33 -8.97 -3.06
CA THR A 111 16.38 -7.73 -2.29
C THR A 111 15.00 -7.25 -1.87
N CYS A 112 13.99 -7.35 -2.75
CA CYS A 112 12.64 -6.86 -2.44
C CYS A 112 11.99 -7.65 -1.30
N PHE A 113 11.08 -7.00 -0.60
CA PHE A 113 10.28 -7.61 0.45
C PHE A 113 9.25 -8.57 -0.15
N TRP A 114 8.52 -8.11 -1.16
CA TRP A 114 7.66 -8.92 -2.03
C TRP A 114 7.47 -8.24 -3.38
N ALA A 115 6.98 -9.01 -4.36
CA ALA A 115 6.54 -8.51 -5.66
C ALA A 115 5.09 -8.94 -5.92
N ALA A 116 4.28 -8.05 -6.45
CA ALA A 116 2.90 -8.35 -6.83
C ALA A 116 2.85 -9.30 -8.03
N GLU A 117 1.84 -10.15 -8.08
CA GLU A 117 1.53 -10.89 -9.31
C GLU A 117 1.19 -9.94 -10.47
N ALA A 118 1.24 -10.47 -11.67
CA ALA A 118 0.74 -9.79 -12.87
C ALA A 118 -0.78 -9.99 -12.97
N ASP A 119 -1.54 -9.24 -12.17
CA ASP A 119 -2.99 -9.32 -12.15
C ASP A 119 -3.63 -8.84 -13.47
N VAL A 120 -4.76 -9.45 -13.85
CA VAL A 120 -5.51 -9.12 -15.06
C VAL A 120 -6.70 -8.25 -14.69
N ILE A 121 -6.71 -7.03 -15.21
CA ILE A 121 -7.80 -6.09 -15.02
C ILE A 121 -8.81 -6.28 -16.16
N PRO A 122 -10.11 -6.54 -15.84
CA PRO A 122 -11.09 -6.82 -16.89
C PRO A 122 -11.41 -5.59 -17.72
N GLY A 123 -11.69 -5.81 -19.00
CA GLY A 123 -12.11 -4.78 -19.96
C GLY A 123 -11.01 -3.82 -20.40
N SER A 124 -11.41 -2.67 -20.91
CA SER A 124 -10.53 -1.58 -21.34
C SER A 124 -10.77 -0.34 -20.51
N TYR A 125 -9.75 0.52 -20.35
CA TYR A 125 -9.86 1.74 -19.56
C TYR A 125 -10.99 2.64 -20.06
N GLY A 126 -11.87 3.04 -19.13
CA GLY A 126 -13.03 3.88 -19.45
C GLY A 126 -14.23 3.15 -20.06
N VAL A 127 -14.16 1.84 -20.21
CA VAL A 127 -15.26 0.99 -20.69
C VAL A 127 -15.61 -0.03 -19.62
N ASP A 128 -16.88 -0.14 -19.28
CA ASP A 128 -17.32 -1.15 -18.34
C ASP A 128 -17.06 -2.56 -18.91
N PRO A 129 -16.36 -3.42 -18.15
CA PRO A 129 -16.11 -4.78 -18.60
C PRO A 129 -17.40 -5.59 -18.71
N THR A 130 -17.41 -6.50 -19.68
CA THR A 130 -18.48 -7.50 -19.81
C THR A 130 -18.46 -8.46 -18.63
N GLU A 131 -19.56 -9.17 -18.41
CA GLU A 131 -19.62 -10.21 -17.37
C GLU A 131 -18.61 -11.33 -17.61
N GLU A 132 -18.41 -11.71 -18.87
CA GLU A 132 -17.43 -12.74 -19.26
C GLU A 132 -16.01 -12.27 -18.90
N GLU A 133 -15.63 -11.02 -19.19
CA GLU A 133 -14.32 -10.47 -18.83
C GLU A 133 -14.12 -10.41 -17.32
N ARG A 134 -15.16 -10.02 -16.55
CA ARG A 134 -15.11 -10.00 -15.07
C ARG A 134 -14.89 -11.39 -14.49
N LEU A 135 -15.58 -12.41 -15.04
CA LEU A 135 -15.45 -13.79 -14.56
C LEU A 135 -14.11 -14.43 -14.97
N ALA A 136 -13.57 -14.05 -16.14
CA ALA A 136 -12.32 -14.60 -16.64
C ALA A 136 -11.07 -13.98 -15.98
N ALA A 137 -11.10 -12.72 -15.60
CA ALA A 137 -9.93 -12.01 -15.09
C ALA A 137 -9.25 -12.68 -13.87
N PRO A 138 -9.98 -13.10 -12.81
CA PRO A 138 -9.35 -13.77 -11.65
C PRO A 138 -8.70 -15.09 -11.99
N GLN A 139 -9.24 -15.81 -12.99
CA GLN A 139 -8.63 -17.05 -13.44
C GLN A 139 -7.33 -16.80 -14.21
N LYS A 140 -7.30 -15.80 -15.07
CA LYS A 140 -6.10 -15.40 -15.80
C LYS A 140 -5.02 -14.84 -14.86
N SER A 141 -5.40 -14.05 -13.84
CA SER A 141 -4.46 -13.60 -12.80
C SER A 141 -3.83 -14.79 -12.09
N TRP A 142 -4.63 -15.79 -11.73
CA TRP A 142 -4.12 -17.01 -11.12
C TRP A 142 -3.16 -17.81 -12.03
N GLU A 143 -3.44 -17.88 -13.32
CA GLU A 143 -2.56 -18.53 -14.31
C GLU A 143 -1.22 -17.77 -14.42
N ASN A 144 -1.26 -16.43 -14.44
CA ASN A 144 -0.06 -15.60 -14.37
C ASN A 144 0.72 -15.83 -13.07
N TYR A 145 0.03 -15.89 -11.92
CA TYR A 145 0.66 -16.18 -10.64
C TYR A 145 1.41 -17.53 -10.67
N LEU A 146 0.75 -18.60 -11.14
CA LEU A 146 1.37 -19.91 -11.26
C LEU A 146 2.59 -19.88 -12.20
N HIS A 147 2.47 -19.21 -13.33
CA HIS A 147 3.56 -19.03 -14.29
C HIS A 147 4.74 -18.27 -13.66
N MET A 148 4.48 -17.23 -12.89
CA MET A 148 5.50 -16.45 -12.18
C MET A 148 6.23 -17.29 -11.15
N ILE A 149 5.51 -18.03 -10.27
CA ILE A 149 6.14 -18.80 -9.19
C ILE A 149 6.95 -20.01 -9.71
N GLU A 150 6.68 -20.47 -10.93
CA GLU A 150 7.49 -21.52 -11.57
C GLU A 150 8.84 -21.00 -12.09
N ARG A 151 8.97 -19.70 -12.35
CA ARG A 151 10.12 -19.12 -13.06
C ARG A 151 10.93 -18.13 -12.24
N VAL A 152 10.36 -17.56 -11.16
CA VAL A 152 11.11 -16.65 -10.28
C VAL A 152 12.00 -17.45 -9.30
N ARG A 153 13.13 -16.84 -8.92
CA ARG A 153 14.07 -17.45 -7.99
C ARG A 153 13.52 -17.61 -6.56
N PHE A 154 12.63 -16.72 -6.11
CA PHE A 154 11.98 -16.76 -4.80
C PHE A 154 10.45 -16.79 -4.95
N PRO A 155 9.84 -17.96 -5.21
CA PRO A 155 8.40 -18.08 -5.46
C PRO A 155 7.52 -17.52 -4.35
N LYS A 156 7.91 -17.70 -3.09
CA LYS A 156 7.15 -17.26 -1.91
C LYS A 156 7.14 -15.74 -1.71
N LYS A 157 7.90 -15.00 -2.50
CA LYS A 157 7.86 -13.53 -2.55
C LYS A 157 6.86 -12.98 -3.56
N ILE A 158 6.28 -13.82 -4.42
CA ILE A 158 5.20 -13.38 -5.31
C ILE A 158 3.89 -13.40 -4.53
N VAL A 159 3.22 -12.26 -4.52
CA VAL A 159 1.99 -12.02 -3.76
C VAL A 159 0.79 -12.04 -4.70
N PRO A 160 -0.10 -13.05 -4.62
CA PRO A 160 -1.35 -13.06 -5.35
C PRO A 160 -2.33 -12.06 -4.73
N ILE A 161 -3.25 -11.51 -5.55
CA ILE A 161 -4.13 -10.41 -5.17
C ILE A 161 -5.59 -10.81 -5.32
N PHE A 162 -6.36 -10.67 -4.23
CA PHE A 162 -7.82 -10.83 -4.23
C PHE A 162 -8.50 -9.46 -4.31
N HIS A 163 -9.35 -9.25 -5.34
CA HIS A 163 -10.01 -7.97 -5.56
C HIS A 163 -11.47 -7.97 -5.08
N MET A 164 -11.91 -6.80 -4.63
CA MET A 164 -13.32 -6.58 -4.28
C MET A 164 -14.22 -6.76 -5.51
N GLY A 165 -15.17 -7.69 -5.39
CA GLY A 165 -16.09 -8.05 -6.48
C GLY A 165 -15.81 -9.42 -7.09
N GLU A 166 -14.68 -10.04 -6.77
CA GLU A 166 -14.39 -11.41 -7.17
C GLU A 166 -15.17 -12.44 -6.31
N ASP A 167 -15.40 -13.63 -6.90
CA ASP A 167 -15.94 -14.77 -6.16
C ASP A 167 -14.91 -15.25 -5.11
N TYR A 168 -15.36 -15.45 -3.88
CA TYR A 168 -14.52 -15.91 -2.77
C TYR A 168 -13.84 -17.27 -3.00
N LYS A 169 -14.28 -18.07 -3.99
CA LYS A 169 -13.56 -19.27 -4.40
C LYS A 169 -12.12 -18.98 -4.82
N HIS A 170 -11.84 -17.77 -5.38
CA HIS A 170 -10.48 -17.36 -5.74
C HIS A 170 -9.63 -17.10 -4.51
N LEU A 171 -10.17 -16.42 -3.48
CA LEU A 171 -9.50 -16.25 -2.20
C LEU A 171 -9.25 -17.61 -1.52
N ILE A 172 -10.26 -18.49 -1.47
CA ILE A 172 -10.13 -19.83 -0.88
C ILE A 172 -9.03 -20.61 -1.59
N ARG A 173 -8.94 -20.53 -2.92
CA ARG A 173 -7.88 -21.15 -3.71
C ARG A 173 -6.50 -20.64 -3.31
N MET A 174 -6.30 -19.34 -3.15
CA MET A 174 -5.05 -18.74 -2.67
C MET A 174 -4.68 -19.26 -1.28
N LEU A 175 -5.67 -19.34 -0.38
CA LEU A 175 -5.47 -19.80 1.00
C LEU A 175 -5.18 -21.29 1.13
N THR A 176 -5.63 -22.11 0.17
CA THR A 176 -5.47 -23.57 0.20
C THR A 176 -4.36 -24.10 -0.71
N TYR A 177 -3.78 -23.24 -1.55
CA TYR A 177 -2.67 -23.63 -2.41
C TYR A 177 -1.41 -23.95 -1.60
N GLN A 178 -0.79 -25.07 -1.93
CA GLN A 178 0.50 -25.47 -1.39
C GLN A 178 1.57 -25.49 -2.48
N PHE A 179 2.71 -24.94 -2.15
CA PHE A 179 3.91 -25.06 -2.98
C PHE A 179 4.45 -26.50 -2.98
N LYS A 180 5.42 -26.77 -3.84
CA LYS A 180 6.05 -28.12 -3.99
C LYS A 180 6.70 -28.63 -2.69
N ASP A 181 7.09 -27.72 -1.79
CA ASP A 181 7.67 -28.06 -0.48
C ASP A 181 6.61 -28.23 0.63
N GLY A 182 5.32 -28.13 0.28
CA GLY A 182 4.20 -28.31 1.21
C GLY A 182 3.79 -27.05 1.97
N ASP A 183 4.52 -25.95 1.85
CA ASP A 183 4.14 -24.68 2.48
C ASP A 183 2.97 -24.03 1.77
N PHE A 184 2.13 -23.34 2.51
CA PHE A 184 1.07 -22.48 1.97
C PHE A 184 1.63 -21.13 1.52
N ILE A 185 0.86 -20.40 0.70
CA ILE A 185 1.19 -19.01 0.31
C ILE A 185 1.31 -18.15 1.58
N PRO A 186 2.48 -17.56 1.88
CA PRO A 186 2.71 -16.88 3.14
C PRO A 186 2.20 -15.44 3.16
N TYR A 187 1.93 -14.86 2.00
CA TYR A 187 1.54 -13.46 1.85
C TYR A 187 0.52 -13.30 0.72
N ILE A 188 -0.59 -12.59 0.97
CA ILE A 188 -1.63 -12.29 -0.03
C ILE A 188 -1.95 -10.80 -0.08
N GLY A 189 -2.37 -10.32 -1.23
CA GLY A 189 -2.89 -8.97 -1.43
C GLY A 189 -4.41 -8.92 -1.30
N ILE A 190 -4.93 -7.86 -0.71
CA ILE A 190 -6.37 -7.57 -0.62
C ILE A 190 -6.58 -6.19 -1.23
N SER A 191 -7.36 -6.12 -2.32
CA SER A 191 -7.55 -4.90 -3.10
C SER A 191 -9.01 -4.45 -3.10
N PRO A 192 -9.39 -3.47 -2.24
CA PRO A 192 -10.74 -2.90 -2.28
C PRO A 192 -10.90 -1.97 -3.47
N ARG A 193 -12.10 -1.81 -3.96
CA ARG A 193 -12.41 -0.81 -4.99
C ARG A 193 -12.29 0.61 -4.42
N ASN A 194 -11.53 1.47 -5.10
CA ASN A 194 -11.28 2.84 -4.63
C ASN A 194 -12.51 3.75 -4.69
N ASP A 195 -13.42 3.49 -5.61
CA ASP A 195 -14.67 4.24 -5.84
C ASP A 195 -15.80 3.89 -4.84
N MET A 196 -15.62 2.86 -4.00
CA MET A 196 -16.64 2.46 -3.04
C MET A 196 -16.58 3.28 -1.75
N PRO A 197 -17.74 3.59 -1.13
CA PRO A 197 -17.81 4.20 0.20
C PRO A 197 -17.08 3.36 1.27
N VAL A 198 -16.56 4.03 2.30
CA VAL A 198 -15.85 3.35 3.42
C VAL A 198 -16.72 2.28 4.08
N VAL A 199 -18.02 2.55 4.26
CA VAL A 199 -18.97 1.58 4.86
C VAL A 199 -19.04 0.28 4.06
N GLU A 200 -19.09 0.36 2.73
CA GLU A 200 -19.12 -0.82 1.87
C GLU A 200 -17.77 -1.55 1.87
N LYS A 201 -16.67 -0.81 1.94
CA LYS A 201 -15.35 -1.41 2.14
C LYS A 201 -15.26 -2.19 3.45
N VAL A 202 -15.76 -1.63 4.56
CA VAL A 202 -15.76 -2.31 5.87
C VAL A 202 -16.56 -3.61 5.80
N LYS A 203 -17.77 -3.60 5.24
CA LYS A 203 -18.58 -4.83 5.06
C LYS A 203 -17.84 -5.90 4.24
N TRP A 204 -17.14 -5.46 3.17
CA TRP A 204 -16.37 -6.38 2.35
C TRP A 204 -15.13 -6.92 3.10
N TYR A 205 -14.45 -6.10 3.88
CA TYR A 205 -13.33 -6.53 4.74
C TYR A 205 -13.80 -7.53 5.80
N ASP A 206 -14.94 -7.28 6.49
CA ASP A 206 -15.53 -8.21 7.45
C ASP A 206 -15.73 -9.60 6.83
N ARG A 207 -16.35 -9.65 5.64
CA ARG A 207 -16.57 -10.91 4.93
C ARG A 207 -15.26 -11.54 4.48
N THR A 208 -14.35 -10.77 3.93
CA THR A 208 -13.04 -11.25 3.44
C THR A 208 -12.23 -11.86 4.58
N TRP A 209 -12.13 -11.16 5.70
CA TRP A 209 -11.40 -11.65 6.86
C TRP A 209 -12.06 -12.87 7.50
N LYS A 210 -13.40 -12.93 7.52
CA LYS A 210 -14.11 -14.13 7.96
C LYS A 210 -13.74 -15.34 7.09
N VAL A 211 -13.73 -15.19 5.77
CA VAL A 211 -13.30 -16.27 4.85
C VAL A 211 -11.85 -16.67 5.09
N ILE A 212 -10.96 -15.72 5.34
CA ILE A 212 -9.56 -16.00 5.66
C ILE A 212 -9.46 -16.85 6.92
N TYR A 213 -10.08 -16.42 8.03
CA TYR A 213 -10.04 -17.14 9.30
C TYR A 213 -10.64 -18.54 9.21
N ASP A 214 -11.85 -18.66 8.63
CA ASP A 214 -12.55 -19.94 8.53
C ASP A 214 -11.79 -20.93 7.65
N THR A 215 -11.25 -20.47 6.51
CA THR A 215 -10.47 -21.31 5.61
C THR A 215 -9.16 -21.74 6.25
N CYS A 216 -8.41 -20.83 6.85
CA CYS A 216 -7.15 -21.16 7.50
C CYS A 216 -7.35 -22.14 8.66
N LYS A 217 -8.38 -21.96 9.48
CA LYS A 217 -8.76 -22.89 10.55
C LYS A 217 -9.11 -24.27 9.99
N LYS A 218 -9.90 -24.32 8.89
CA LYS A 218 -10.35 -25.57 8.28
C LYS A 218 -9.18 -26.40 7.73
N VAL A 219 -8.17 -25.76 7.14
CA VAL A 219 -7.01 -26.48 6.55
C VAL A 219 -5.81 -26.59 7.49
N GLY A 220 -5.90 -26.07 8.71
CA GLY A 220 -4.86 -26.19 9.74
C GLY A 220 -3.61 -25.35 9.46
N ARG A 221 -3.76 -24.16 8.82
CA ARG A 221 -2.64 -23.28 8.53
C ARG A 221 -2.69 -21.98 9.37
N GLU A 222 -1.55 -21.34 9.51
CA GLU A 222 -1.50 -19.96 10.02
C GLU A 222 -2.13 -18.99 9.02
N ILE A 223 -2.66 -17.87 9.54
CA ILE A 223 -3.18 -16.78 8.72
C ILE A 223 -2.02 -16.17 7.94
N PRO A 224 -2.13 -16.02 6.61
CA PRO A 224 -1.09 -15.37 5.82
C PRO A 224 -0.93 -13.91 6.21
N LEU A 225 0.26 -13.35 6.00
CA LEU A 225 0.43 -11.91 5.99
C LEU A 225 -0.42 -11.30 4.87
N THR A 226 -0.91 -10.10 5.06
CA THR A 226 -1.74 -9.43 4.04
C THR A 226 -1.25 -8.02 3.75
N HIS A 227 -1.44 -7.61 2.49
CA HIS A 227 -1.27 -6.24 2.04
C HIS A 227 -2.60 -5.65 1.59
N ASN A 228 -2.94 -4.45 2.07
CA ASN A 228 -4.12 -3.72 1.62
C ASN A 228 -3.74 -2.76 0.48
N PHE A 229 -4.02 -3.13 -0.76
CA PHE A 229 -3.74 -2.30 -1.93
C PHE A 229 -4.59 -1.03 -1.95
N GLY A 230 -3.95 0.11 -2.15
CA GLY A 230 -4.61 1.41 -2.30
C GLY A 230 -5.46 1.86 -1.09
N CYS A 231 -5.33 1.22 0.07
CA CYS A 231 -6.16 1.48 1.24
C CYS A 231 -5.33 1.94 2.45
N THR A 232 -5.41 3.24 2.76
CA THR A 232 -4.81 3.85 3.97
C THR A 232 -5.86 4.51 4.86
N THR A 233 -7.05 3.90 4.93
CA THR A 233 -8.09 4.30 5.87
C THR A 233 -7.74 3.74 7.25
N VAL A 234 -7.39 4.61 8.21
CA VAL A 234 -6.89 4.22 9.53
C VAL A 234 -7.81 3.22 10.22
N ASN A 235 -9.12 3.47 10.24
CA ASN A 235 -10.07 2.54 10.86
C ASN A 235 -10.00 1.12 10.27
N ILE A 236 -9.79 0.99 8.96
CA ILE A 236 -9.63 -0.33 8.31
C ILE A 236 -8.30 -0.95 8.72
N MET A 237 -7.21 -0.18 8.69
CA MET A 237 -5.89 -0.69 9.06
C MET A 237 -5.82 -1.12 10.53
N GLU A 238 -6.50 -0.41 11.44
CA GLU A 238 -6.54 -0.75 12.87
C GLU A 238 -7.49 -1.91 13.18
N GLN A 239 -8.56 -2.07 12.39
CA GLN A 239 -9.57 -3.10 12.62
C GLN A 239 -9.15 -4.47 12.08
N TYR A 240 -8.43 -4.52 10.96
CA TYR A 240 -8.06 -5.77 10.30
C TYR A 240 -6.55 -6.00 10.35
N PRO A 241 -6.07 -7.22 10.72
CA PRO A 241 -4.67 -7.49 10.99
C PRO A 241 -3.81 -7.63 9.73
N SER A 242 -3.81 -6.61 8.87
CA SER A 242 -2.92 -6.56 7.71
C SER A 242 -1.48 -6.20 8.11
N CYS A 243 -0.51 -6.73 7.39
CA CYS A 243 0.91 -6.45 7.60
C CYS A 243 1.35 -5.10 7.00
N SER A 244 0.73 -4.73 5.89
CA SER A 244 1.07 -3.51 5.17
C SER A 244 -0.10 -2.95 4.38
N SER A 245 0.01 -1.69 4.02
CA SER A 245 -0.89 -1.00 3.07
C SER A 245 -0.16 0.08 2.31
N ASP A 246 -0.67 0.43 1.14
CA ASP A 246 -0.13 1.51 0.32
C ASP A 246 -1.19 2.54 -0.06
N SER A 247 -0.76 3.73 -0.38
CA SER A 247 -1.58 4.72 -1.07
C SER A 247 -0.76 5.92 -1.57
N THR A 248 -1.23 6.52 -2.65
CA THR A 248 -0.81 7.85 -3.11
C THR A 248 -1.60 8.99 -2.44
N ARG A 249 -2.46 8.69 -1.49
CA ARG A 249 -3.40 9.65 -0.86
C ARG A 249 -2.69 10.85 -0.24
N TRP A 250 -1.56 10.62 0.40
CA TRP A 250 -0.74 11.67 1.02
C TRP A 250 -0.36 12.78 0.02
N LEU A 251 -0.02 12.38 -1.22
CA LEU A 251 0.36 13.30 -2.30
C LEU A 251 -0.86 13.93 -2.97
N LYS A 252 -1.87 13.11 -3.32
CA LYS A 252 -3.12 13.62 -3.91
C LYS A 252 -3.78 14.65 -3.01
N TYR A 253 -3.85 14.39 -1.72
CA TYR A 253 -4.43 15.33 -0.76
C TYR A 253 -3.65 16.63 -0.70
N ALA A 254 -2.32 16.58 -0.66
CA ALA A 254 -1.49 17.78 -0.70
C ALA A 254 -1.78 18.64 -1.94
N ALA A 255 -1.90 18.02 -3.11
CA ALA A 255 -2.24 18.71 -4.36
C ALA A 255 -3.64 19.37 -4.32
N PHE A 256 -4.60 18.77 -3.61
CA PHE A 256 -5.95 19.33 -3.42
C PHE A 256 -6.06 20.30 -2.22
N GLY A 257 -4.95 20.71 -1.64
CA GLY A 257 -4.96 21.65 -0.51
C GLY A 257 -5.36 21.00 0.82
N LEU A 258 -5.18 19.68 0.95
CA LEU A 258 -5.53 18.93 2.14
C LEU A 258 -4.29 18.45 2.88
N ILE A 259 -4.34 18.51 4.21
CA ILE A 259 -3.39 17.82 5.09
C ILE A 259 -4.06 16.65 5.80
N LEU A 260 -3.26 15.66 6.15
CA LEU A 260 -3.67 14.49 6.93
C LEU A 260 -3.14 14.66 8.36
N VAL A 261 -4.01 14.59 9.34
CA VAL A 261 -3.62 14.60 10.75
C VAL A 261 -4.36 13.48 11.49
N VAL A 262 -3.71 12.85 12.43
CA VAL A 262 -4.34 11.83 13.28
C VAL A 262 -4.75 12.48 14.60
N VAL A 263 -6.03 12.43 14.90
CA VAL A 263 -6.62 12.97 16.12
C VAL A 263 -7.48 11.88 16.75
N ASN A 264 -7.19 11.49 17.98
CA ASN A 264 -7.90 10.42 18.71
C ASN A 264 -7.99 9.13 17.88
N SER A 265 -6.87 8.65 17.37
CA SER A 265 -6.76 7.44 16.54
C SER A 265 -7.62 7.47 15.26
N ARG A 266 -7.95 8.64 14.75
CA ARG A 266 -8.67 8.81 13.47
C ARG A 266 -7.93 9.75 12.56
N THR A 267 -7.70 9.33 11.33
CA THR A 267 -7.19 10.24 10.30
C THR A 267 -8.26 11.24 9.90
N LYS A 268 -7.94 12.51 10.03
CA LYS A 268 -8.74 13.60 9.49
C LYS A 268 -8.02 14.23 8.30
N SER A 269 -8.76 14.49 7.24
CA SER A 269 -8.31 15.36 6.16
C SER A 269 -8.80 16.77 6.40
N ILE A 270 -7.88 17.71 6.55
CA ILE A 270 -8.20 19.12 6.83
C ILE A 270 -7.88 19.94 5.60
N ASN A 271 -8.84 20.73 5.13
CA ASN A 271 -8.61 21.69 4.06
C ASN A 271 -7.84 22.88 4.61
N VAL A 272 -6.71 23.19 3.99
CA VAL A 272 -5.85 24.35 4.32
C VAL A 272 -5.66 25.27 3.12
N SER A 273 -6.42 25.07 2.04
CA SER A 273 -6.34 25.87 0.82
C SER A 273 -7.08 27.17 0.96
N ASN A 274 -6.43 28.28 0.70
CA ASN A 274 -7.07 29.59 0.63
C ASN A 274 -8.13 29.73 -0.48
N ARG A 275 -8.25 28.73 -1.35
CA ARG A 275 -9.22 28.71 -2.47
C ARG A 275 -10.61 28.23 -2.06
N ASP A 276 -10.74 27.60 -0.88
CA ASP A 276 -11.99 26.96 -0.44
C ASP A 276 -12.28 27.22 1.04
N LEU A 277 -12.34 28.49 1.41
CA LEU A 277 -12.55 28.97 2.79
C LEU A 277 -13.91 28.58 3.37
N LEU A 278 -14.91 28.30 2.51
CA LEU A 278 -16.26 27.91 2.92
C LEU A 278 -16.40 26.41 3.18
N ASN A 279 -15.36 25.63 2.91
CA ASN A 279 -15.38 24.19 3.15
C ASN A 279 -15.61 23.90 4.64
N PRO A 280 -16.59 23.07 5.02
CA PRO A 280 -16.81 22.71 6.43
C PRO A 280 -15.58 22.09 7.10
N ASN A 281 -14.72 21.41 6.31
CA ASN A 281 -13.48 20.84 6.80
C ASN A 281 -12.28 21.80 6.73
N HIS A 282 -12.51 23.09 6.40
CA HIS A 282 -11.42 24.06 6.37
C HIS A 282 -10.86 24.31 7.78
N ILE A 283 -9.56 24.54 7.86
CA ILE A 283 -8.84 24.73 9.12
C ILE A 283 -9.47 25.83 10.01
N ASN A 284 -10.05 26.86 9.42
CA ASN A 284 -10.72 27.93 10.14
C ASN A 284 -11.94 27.46 10.94
N ASN A 285 -12.56 26.35 10.50
CA ASN A 285 -13.75 25.78 11.11
C ASN A 285 -13.42 24.59 12.05
N GLN A 286 -12.13 24.28 12.22
CA GLN A 286 -11.74 23.15 13.06
C GLN A 286 -11.60 23.53 14.53
N PRO A 287 -11.95 22.63 15.45
CA PRO A 287 -11.78 22.85 16.88
C PRO A 287 -10.29 23.00 17.26
N LEU A 288 -10.05 23.65 18.38
CA LEU A 288 -8.68 23.91 18.89
C LEU A 288 -7.85 22.63 19.00
N SER A 289 -8.46 21.52 19.40
CA SER A 289 -7.76 20.22 19.50
C SER A 289 -7.17 19.71 18.17
N VAL A 290 -7.82 19.99 17.04
CA VAL A 290 -7.30 19.65 15.71
C VAL A 290 -6.14 20.55 15.34
N ARG A 291 -6.25 21.86 15.63
CA ARG A 291 -5.16 22.82 15.38
C ARG A 291 -3.93 22.48 16.23
N GLN A 292 -4.14 22.18 17.50
CA GLN A 292 -3.06 21.74 18.40
C GLN A 292 -2.37 20.48 17.88
N ALA A 293 -3.11 19.48 17.40
CA ALA A 293 -2.53 18.28 16.81
C ALA A 293 -1.67 18.59 15.57
N ILE A 294 -2.07 19.56 14.75
CA ILE A 294 -1.27 20.01 13.60
C ILE A 294 0.02 20.70 14.07
N ASP A 295 -0.09 21.60 15.05
CA ASP A 295 1.06 22.32 15.61
C ASP A 295 2.04 21.35 16.28
N ASP A 296 1.55 20.32 16.97
CA ASP A 296 2.38 19.25 17.57
C ASP A 296 3.14 18.47 16.50
N VAL A 297 2.50 18.15 15.37
CA VAL A 297 3.17 17.49 14.23
C VAL A 297 4.22 18.44 13.61
N CYS A 298 3.90 19.71 13.42
CA CYS A 298 4.84 20.71 12.92
C CYS A 298 6.06 20.85 13.85
N ALA A 299 5.84 20.92 15.16
CA ALA A 299 6.91 21.02 16.16
C ALA A 299 7.84 19.80 16.12
N LYS A 300 7.27 18.60 16.01
CA LYS A 300 8.05 17.34 15.88
C LYS A 300 8.80 17.25 14.55
N PHE A 301 8.19 17.70 13.45
CA PHE A 301 8.85 17.76 12.15
C PHE A 301 10.06 18.68 12.19
N GLY A 302 9.95 19.82 12.90
CA GLY A 302 11.02 20.80 13.02
C GLY A 302 11.15 21.69 11.78
N HIS A 303 12.40 22.10 11.47
CA HIS A 303 12.76 22.90 10.30
C HIS A 303 11.97 24.23 10.16
N GLY A 304 11.37 24.73 11.26
CA GLY A 304 10.55 25.93 11.25
C GLY A 304 9.22 25.80 10.52
N LEU A 305 8.77 24.57 10.21
CA LEU A 305 7.46 24.34 9.60
C LEU A 305 6.34 24.75 10.59
N THR A 306 5.35 25.47 10.10
CA THR A 306 4.18 25.93 10.87
C THR A 306 2.92 25.75 10.04
N LEU A 307 1.76 25.72 10.71
CA LEU A 307 0.47 25.70 10.01
C LEU A 307 0.34 26.87 9.02
N GLN A 308 0.81 28.07 9.39
CA GLN A 308 0.78 29.21 8.49
C GLN A 308 1.57 28.96 7.19
N LYS A 309 2.77 28.38 7.29
CA LYS A 309 3.59 28.04 6.11
C LYS A 309 2.92 26.96 5.22
N ILE A 310 2.23 26.03 5.83
CA ILE A 310 1.46 24.98 5.12
C ILE A 310 0.26 25.61 4.36
N VAL A 311 -0.41 26.60 4.96
CA VAL A 311 -1.53 27.34 4.33
C VAL A 311 -1.04 28.20 3.17
N GLU A 312 0.11 28.86 3.33
CA GLU A 312 0.74 29.72 2.33
C GLU A 312 1.37 28.93 1.14
N ASP A 313 1.44 27.60 1.24
CA ASP A 313 2.09 26.73 0.24
C ASP A 313 1.22 26.57 -1.02
N ASP A 314 1.49 27.34 -2.05
CA ASP A 314 0.74 27.28 -3.31
C ASP A 314 1.02 25.97 -4.12
N LYS A 315 2.20 25.36 -3.96
CA LYS A 315 2.62 24.18 -4.72
C LYS A 315 2.18 22.87 -4.09
N GLY A 316 1.91 22.85 -2.79
CA GLY A 316 1.56 21.64 -2.06
C GLY A 316 2.73 20.82 -1.54
N ASP A 317 3.95 21.32 -1.68
CA ASP A 317 5.16 20.59 -1.28
C ASP A 317 5.27 20.48 0.25
N TYR A 318 4.99 21.55 1.00
CA TYR A 318 4.94 21.50 2.47
C TYR A 318 3.84 20.57 2.96
N ARG A 319 2.67 20.62 2.31
CA ARG A 319 1.55 19.71 2.62
C ARG A 319 1.93 18.25 2.40
N ALA A 320 2.66 17.96 1.32
CA ALA A 320 3.12 16.61 1.02
C ALA A 320 4.10 16.09 2.08
N LEU A 321 5.09 16.89 2.45
CA LEU A 321 6.05 16.53 3.50
C LEU A 321 5.37 16.40 4.87
N PHE A 322 4.45 17.30 5.22
CA PHE A 322 3.64 17.21 6.43
C PHE A 322 2.83 15.91 6.47
N ASN A 323 2.15 15.57 5.37
CA ASN A 323 1.34 14.34 5.29
C ASN A 323 2.18 13.09 5.50
N LEU A 324 3.37 13.02 4.88
CA LEU A 324 4.32 11.92 5.09
C LEU A 324 4.73 11.83 6.56
N PHE A 325 5.12 12.94 7.16
CA PHE A 325 5.58 12.95 8.55
C PHE A 325 4.46 12.59 9.52
N SER A 326 3.27 13.17 9.36
CA SER A 326 2.10 12.89 10.20
C SER A 326 1.69 11.42 10.16
N LEU A 327 1.68 10.81 8.97
CA LEU A 327 1.41 9.39 8.83
C LEU A 327 2.52 8.51 9.43
N ASN A 328 3.78 8.97 9.40
CA ASN A 328 4.87 8.27 10.07
C ASN A 328 4.72 8.28 11.60
N GLU A 329 4.30 9.38 12.18
CA GLU A 329 4.03 9.43 13.62
C GLU A 329 2.92 8.44 14.01
N TRP A 330 1.84 8.39 13.23
CA TRP A 330 0.79 7.42 13.45
C TRP A 330 1.28 5.96 13.36
N ARG A 331 2.06 5.58 12.35
CA ARG A 331 2.50 4.19 12.16
C ARG A 331 3.46 3.68 13.25
N LYS A 332 4.18 4.58 13.94
CA LYS A 332 5.07 4.22 15.05
C LYS A 332 4.28 3.70 16.26
N ASP A 333 3.14 4.33 16.53
CA ASP A 333 2.27 4.02 17.66
C ASP A 333 1.11 3.10 17.27
N PHE A 334 1.17 2.54 16.05
CA PHE A 334 0.12 1.69 15.50
C PHE A 334 -0.14 0.47 16.38
N LYS A 335 -1.43 0.22 16.65
CA LYS A 335 -1.92 -0.97 17.35
C LYS A 335 -3.18 -1.46 16.66
N TYR A 336 -3.28 -2.77 16.48
CA TYR A 336 -4.55 -3.37 16.08
C TYR A 336 -5.57 -3.21 17.20
N ALA A 337 -6.82 -2.96 16.84
CA ALA A 337 -7.94 -2.86 17.77
C ALA A 337 -8.28 -4.19 18.43
N GLY A 338 -7.68 -5.28 18.00
CA GLY A 338 -7.89 -6.66 18.48
C GLY A 338 -8.27 -7.59 17.33
N THR A 339 -8.57 -8.85 17.67
CA THR A 339 -9.12 -9.80 16.70
C THR A 339 -10.50 -9.30 16.28
N PRO A 340 -10.80 -9.17 14.97
CA PRO A 340 -12.10 -8.74 14.51
C PRO A 340 -13.19 -9.68 15.06
N GLU A 341 -14.21 -9.15 15.72
CA GLU A 341 -15.43 -9.89 16.04
C GLU A 341 -16.30 -9.89 14.79
N PHE A 342 -16.34 -11.02 14.11
CA PHE A 342 -17.20 -11.19 12.94
C PHE A 342 -18.64 -11.46 13.41
N LYS A 343 -19.59 -10.60 13.05
CA LYS A 343 -20.99 -10.84 13.29
C LYS A 343 -21.44 -12.05 12.48
N GLU A 344 -22.13 -13.00 13.14
CA GLU A 344 -22.59 -14.24 12.51
C GLU A 344 -23.61 -14.01 11.37
N ASP A 345 -24.24 -12.85 11.30
CA ASP A 345 -25.35 -12.52 10.40
C ASP A 345 -24.94 -11.90 9.04
N LEU A 346 -23.73 -12.13 8.57
CA LEU A 346 -23.24 -11.55 7.29
C LEU A 346 -23.48 -12.44 6.06
N TRP A 347 -24.43 -13.40 6.14
CA TRP A 347 -24.77 -14.29 5.01
C TRP A 347 -26.13 -13.96 4.40
#